data_8f0edec532c2884f22430c875337fcf5
#
_entry.id   8f0edec532c2884f22430c875337fcf5
#
_cell.length_a   1.000
_cell.length_b   1.000
_cell.length_c   1.000
_cell.angle_alpha   90.00
_cell.angle_beta   90.00
_cell.angle_gamma   90.00
#
_symmetry.space_group_name_H-M   'P 1'
#
loop_
_entity.id
_entity.type
_entity.pdbx_description
1 polymer ?
#
loop_
_entity_poly.entity_id
_entity_poly.type
_entity_poly.pdbx_seq_one_letter_code
_entity_poly.pdbx_strand_id
1 'polypeptide(L)'
;MDKKAPLEMPYLWTLRKFIPTLALALTAPGAFAEQLGLTPKQSEGPFYPDRLPLDTDNDLLVVNDGITASIGEVTHLSGRLLDASGSPIRNAVVEIWQVDGNGVYLHSGSNGKAGRDASFQGFGRFLTGSTGDYYFRTVKPVAYPGRTPHIHFAVKMKGREKWTTQCYVKGAAQNEQDGVLRGIENAKARESVIVDFAAIRESKIGELAAQFDIIMGYTPTDSGP
;
A
#
# COMPACT_ATOMS: atom_id res chain seq x y z
N MET A 1 -21.06 38.47 38.35
CA MET A 1 -20.77 38.64 36.87
C MET A 1 -19.50 37.88 36.60
N ASP A 2 -19.63 36.56 36.43
CA ASP A 2 -18.50 35.66 36.15
C ASP A 2 -18.34 35.51 34.65
N LYS A 3 -17.21 35.99 34.12
CA LYS A 3 -16.83 35.79 32.74
C LYS A 3 -16.22 34.38 32.59
N LYS A 4 -16.97 33.47 31.98
CA LYS A 4 -16.43 32.18 31.52
C LYS A 4 -15.37 32.43 30.45
N ALA A 5 -14.15 31.92 30.68
CA ALA A 5 -13.09 31.81 29.70
C ALA A 5 -13.47 30.81 28.59
N PRO A 6 -13.07 31.01 27.35
CA PRO A 6 -13.32 30.04 26.29
C PRO A 6 -12.45 28.79 26.45
N LEU A 7 -13.06 27.63 26.23
CA LEU A 7 -12.39 26.33 26.13
C LEU A 7 -11.43 26.35 24.93
N GLU A 8 -10.15 26.38 25.23
CA GLU A 8 -9.11 26.12 24.24
C GLU A 8 -9.16 24.64 23.86
N MET A 9 -9.40 24.35 22.59
CA MET A 9 -9.28 23.01 22.02
C MET A 9 -7.79 22.71 21.72
N PRO A 10 -7.17 21.71 22.38
CA PRO A 10 -5.75 21.39 22.18
C PRO A 10 -5.56 20.25 21.18
N TYR A 11 -6.03 20.34 19.94
CA TYR A 11 -5.69 19.36 18.90
C TYR A 11 -5.54 20.02 17.54
N LEU A 12 -4.61 20.96 17.44
CA LEU A 12 -3.95 21.22 16.17
C LEU A 12 -2.66 20.41 16.16
N TRP A 13 -2.72 19.19 15.73
CA TRP A 13 -1.55 18.42 15.34
C TRP A 13 -0.89 19.11 14.16
N THR A 14 0.15 19.85 14.46
CA THR A 14 1.05 20.41 13.46
C THR A 14 1.81 19.28 12.78
N LEU A 15 1.31 18.87 11.61
CA LEU A 15 1.96 18.03 10.59
C LEU A 15 3.28 18.66 10.06
N ARG A 16 4.04 19.37 10.92
CA ARG A 16 5.18 20.18 10.50
C ARG A 16 6.55 19.68 10.93
N LYS A 17 6.73 18.42 11.36
CA LYS A 17 8.06 17.95 11.81
C LYS A 17 8.54 16.61 11.23
N PHE A 18 8.05 16.16 10.08
CA PHE A 18 8.62 15.03 9.36
C PHE A 18 8.97 15.38 7.91
N ILE A 19 9.76 16.43 7.73
CA ILE A 19 10.54 16.59 6.52
C ILE A 19 12.00 16.51 7.00
N PRO A 20 12.69 15.37 6.85
CA PRO A 20 14.13 15.42 6.89
C PRO A 20 14.55 16.26 5.68
N THR A 21 15.18 17.36 5.95
CA THR A 21 15.86 18.25 5.02
C THR A 21 16.79 17.45 4.11
N LEU A 22 16.29 17.09 2.91
CA LEU A 22 17.10 16.69 1.79
C LEU A 22 17.13 17.85 0.78
N ALA A 23 17.62 18.98 1.25
CA ALA A 23 18.01 20.08 0.40
C ALA A 23 19.54 20.15 0.46
N LEU A 24 20.22 19.53 -0.49
CA LEU A 24 21.48 20.00 -1.11
C LEU A 24 22.04 18.93 -2.05
N ALA A 25 21.58 18.90 -3.27
CA ALA A 25 22.33 18.35 -4.41
C ALA A 25 21.79 18.89 -5.73
N LEU A 26 21.72 20.17 -5.87
CA LEU A 26 21.39 20.85 -7.15
C LEU A 26 22.54 21.74 -7.57
N THR A 27 23.72 21.17 -7.86
CA THR A 27 24.71 21.80 -8.74
C THR A 27 25.78 20.77 -9.13
N ALA A 28 25.45 19.84 -10.00
CA ALA A 28 26.44 19.19 -10.86
C ALA A 28 25.78 18.95 -12.22
N PRO A 29 26.18 19.67 -13.30
CA PRO A 29 25.82 19.27 -14.63
C PRO A 29 26.62 18.01 -14.94
N GLY A 30 25.93 16.84 -15.03
CA GLY A 30 26.55 15.56 -15.37
C GLY A 30 26.25 14.39 -14.45
N ALA A 31 25.45 14.55 -13.39
CA ALA A 31 24.92 13.37 -12.72
C ALA A 31 23.91 12.68 -13.65
N PHE A 32 24.30 11.57 -14.27
CA PHE A 32 23.36 10.63 -14.85
C PHE A 32 22.38 10.28 -13.73
N ALA A 33 21.12 10.69 -13.84
CA ALA A 33 20.10 10.22 -12.91
C ALA A 33 20.12 8.69 -13.02
N GLU A 34 20.52 8.03 -11.93
CA GLU A 34 20.50 6.57 -11.88
C GLU A 34 19.05 6.16 -12.12
N GLN A 35 18.81 5.46 -13.22
CA GLN A 35 17.47 5.01 -13.55
C GLN A 35 16.97 4.10 -12.43
N LEU A 36 15.85 4.44 -11.84
CA LEU A 36 15.27 3.64 -10.77
C LEU A 36 14.97 2.23 -11.26
N GLY A 37 15.26 1.24 -10.41
CA GLY A 37 14.92 -0.14 -10.72
C GLY A 37 13.40 -0.30 -10.83
N LEU A 38 12.94 -0.87 -11.95
CA LEU A 38 11.50 -1.08 -12.15
C LEU A 38 10.94 -2.09 -11.15
N THR A 39 9.76 -1.80 -10.63
CA THR A 39 8.99 -2.76 -9.84
C THR A 39 8.56 -3.92 -10.75
N PRO A 40 8.82 -5.19 -10.39
CA PRO A 40 8.45 -6.32 -11.24
C PRO A 40 6.93 -6.46 -11.35
N LYS A 41 6.44 -6.64 -12.58
CA LYS A 41 5.05 -7.04 -12.82
C LYS A 41 4.85 -8.46 -12.34
N GLN A 42 3.77 -8.72 -11.61
CA GLN A 42 3.43 -10.03 -11.08
C GLN A 42 1.99 -10.38 -11.39
N SER A 43 1.66 -11.67 -11.27
CA SER A 43 0.30 -12.18 -11.47
C SER A 43 -0.69 -11.51 -10.51
N GLU A 44 -1.88 -11.18 -11.01
CA GLU A 44 -3.03 -10.76 -10.20
C GLU A 44 -3.47 -11.87 -9.22
N GLY A 45 -3.23 -13.12 -9.59
CA GLY A 45 -3.74 -14.26 -8.84
C GLY A 45 -5.25 -14.44 -8.98
N PRO A 46 -5.82 -15.48 -8.34
CA PRO A 46 -7.23 -15.85 -8.52
C PRO A 46 -8.21 -15.12 -7.60
N PHE A 47 -7.74 -14.23 -6.70
CA PHE A 47 -8.54 -13.68 -5.62
C PHE A 47 -8.73 -12.15 -5.68
N TYR A 48 -8.54 -11.53 -6.86
CA TYR A 48 -9.06 -10.18 -7.05
C TYR A 48 -10.59 -10.24 -6.83
N PRO A 49 -11.19 -9.35 -6.00
CA PRO A 49 -12.60 -9.47 -5.64
C PRO A 49 -13.53 -9.61 -6.84
N ASP A 50 -14.28 -10.68 -6.90
CA ASP A 50 -15.30 -10.94 -7.92
C ASP A 50 -16.56 -10.08 -7.70
N ARG A 51 -16.72 -9.55 -6.48
CA ARG A 51 -17.68 -8.53 -6.10
C ARG A 51 -16.98 -7.49 -5.22
N LEU A 52 -16.88 -6.27 -5.73
CA LEU A 52 -16.32 -5.18 -4.95
C LEU A 52 -17.22 -4.87 -3.75
N PRO A 53 -16.66 -4.50 -2.59
CA PRO A 53 -17.45 -4.01 -1.46
C PRO A 53 -18.15 -2.70 -1.84
N LEU A 54 -19.19 -2.33 -1.09
CA LEU A 54 -19.89 -1.04 -1.31
C LEU A 54 -18.95 0.13 -1.00
N ASP A 55 -18.16 0.01 0.05
CA ASP A 55 -17.08 0.90 0.36
C ASP A 55 -15.79 0.39 -0.30
N THR A 56 -15.09 1.27 -0.99
CA THR A 56 -13.84 0.95 -1.69
C THR A 56 -12.77 2.01 -1.42
N ASP A 57 -12.90 2.76 -0.33
CA ASP A 57 -11.93 3.76 0.05
C ASP A 57 -10.57 3.16 0.47
N ASN A 58 -9.71 3.96 1.03
CA ASN A 58 -8.37 3.56 1.44
C ASN A 58 -8.24 3.17 2.92
N ASP A 59 -9.36 3.15 3.68
CA ASP A 59 -9.40 2.65 5.06
C ASP A 59 -10.08 1.27 5.12
N LEU A 60 -9.29 0.20 5.04
CA LEU A 60 -9.81 -1.16 5.05
C LEU A 60 -10.27 -1.64 6.43
N LEU A 61 -10.10 -0.83 7.48
CA LEU A 61 -10.43 -1.18 8.87
C LEU A 61 -11.79 -0.65 9.32
N VAL A 62 -12.39 0.22 8.52
CA VAL A 62 -13.75 0.75 8.77
C VAL A 62 -14.67 0.24 7.68
N VAL A 63 -15.65 -0.57 8.07
CA VAL A 63 -16.63 -1.14 7.13
C VAL A 63 -18.01 -0.60 7.51
N ASN A 64 -18.64 0.19 6.65
CA ASN A 64 -19.98 0.74 6.84
C ASN A 64 -20.19 1.39 8.22
N ASP A 65 -19.28 2.24 8.67
CA ASP A 65 -19.30 2.90 9.99
C ASP A 65 -19.32 1.90 11.18
N GLY A 66 -18.88 0.67 10.95
CA GLY A 66 -18.80 -0.38 11.98
C GLY A 66 -17.82 0.00 13.09
N ILE A 67 -18.19 -0.28 14.34
CA ILE A 67 -17.36 -0.02 15.53
C ILE A 67 -16.50 -1.23 15.94
N THR A 68 -16.70 -2.38 15.29
CA THR A 68 -15.95 -3.60 15.58
C THR A 68 -14.58 -3.52 14.87
N ALA A 69 -13.51 -3.65 15.63
CA ALA A 69 -12.15 -3.62 15.07
C ALA A 69 -11.87 -4.88 14.23
N SER A 70 -11.17 -4.71 13.13
CA SER A 70 -10.62 -5.82 12.33
C SER A 70 -9.56 -6.60 13.11
N ILE A 71 -9.44 -7.89 12.83
CA ILE A 71 -8.40 -8.76 13.40
C ILE A 71 -7.07 -8.51 12.70
N GLY A 72 -6.03 -8.19 13.48
CA GLY A 72 -4.65 -8.05 12.97
C GLY A 72 -3.93 -6.82 13.48
N GLU A 73 -2.66 -6.67 13.08
CA GLU A 73 -1.83 -5.52 13.40
C GLU A 73 -2.15 -4.37 12.44
N VAL A 74 -2.71 -3.28 12.96
CA VAL A 74 -3.03 -2.08 12.16
C VAL A 74 -1.78 -1.57 11.46
N THR A 75 -1.86 -1.36 10.16
CA THR A 75 -0.73 -0.95 9.32
C THR A 75 -1.07 0.27 8.48
N HIS A 76 -0.23 1.29 8.57
CA HIS A 76 -0.22 2.46 7.69
C HIS A 76 0.70 2.15 6.51
N LEU A 77 0.10 1.80 5.37
CA LEU A 77 0.80 1.46 4.13
C LEU A 77 0.82 2.69 3.22
N SER A 78 2.00 3.19 2.92
CA SER A 78 2.19 4.35 2.04
C SER A 78 3.19 4.04 0.94
N GLY A 79 3.23 4.89 -0.09
CA GLY A 79 4.21 4.82 -1.15
C GLY A 79 3.94 5.84 -2.23
N ARG A 80 4.78 5.84 -3.25
CA ARG A 80 4.64 6.67 -4.43
C ARG A 80 4.58 5.83 -5.68
N LEU A 81 3.77 6.26 -6.61
CA LEU A 81 3.74 5.73 -7.95
C LEU A 81 4.58 6.64 -8.85
N LEU A 82 5.69 6.12 -9.35
CA LEU A 82 6.69 6.87 -10.11
C LEU A 82 6.93 6.21 -11.46
N ASP A 83 7.39 6.98 -12.43
CA ASP A 83 7.96 6.45 -13.66
C ASP A 83 9.45 6.09 -13.48
N ALA A 84 10.06 5.54 -14.52
CA ALA A 84 11.47 5.11 -14.50
C ALA A 84 12.47 6.27 -14.29
N SER A 85 12.05 7.51 -14.52
CA SER A 85 12.85 8.73 -14.26
C SER A 85 12.70 9.27 -12.85
N GLY A 86 11.78 8.68 -12.04
CA GLY A 86 11.43 9.15 -10.72
C GLY A 86 10.34 10.24 -10.71
N SER A 87 9.76 10.55 -11.88
CA SER A 87 8.65 11.50 -11.96
C SER A 87 7.35 10.90 -11.44
N PRO A 88 6.52 11.66 -10.70
CA PRO A 88 5.28 11.14 -10.14
C PRO A 88 4.24 10.85 -11.22
N ILE A 89 3.56 9.70 -11.09
CA ILE A 89 2.42 9.33 -11.92
C ILE A 89 1.14 9.75 -11.19
N ARG A 90 0.46 10.76 -11.72
CA ARG A 90 -0.80 11.32 -11.21
C ARG A 90 -2.01 10.73 -11.92
N ASN A 91 -3.19 10.87 -11.32
CA ASN A 91 -4.47 10.42 -11.88
C ASN A 91 -4.52 8.90 -12.17
N ALA A 92 -3.71 8.13 -11.47
CA ALA A 92 -3.75 6.69 -11.48
C ALA A 92 -4.54 6.18 -10.27
N VAL A 93 -5.35 5.14 -10.46
CA VAL A 93 -6.01 4.45 -9.36
C VAL A 93 -5.09 3.32 -8.92
N VAL A 94 -4.61 3.39 -7.68
CA VAL A 94 -3.93 2.30 -6.99
C VAL A 94 -4.98 1.51 -6.23
N GLU A 95 -5.05 0.21 -6.46
CA GLU A 95 -5.92 -0.71 -5.71
C GLU A 95 -5.06 -1.70 -4.94
N ILE A 96 -5.52 -2.06 -3.75
CA ILE A 96 -4.95 -3.17 -2.99
C ILE A 96 -6.00 -4.20 -2.65
N TRP A 97 -5.59 -5.47 -2.55
CA TRP A 97 -6.40 -6.52 -1.94
C TRP A 97 -5.50 -7.54 -1.25
N GLN A 98 -6.00 -8.08 -0.17
CA GLN A 98 -5.27 -9.03 0.67
C GLN A 98 -6.22 -9.92 1.47
N VAL A 99 -5.67 -10.95 2.09
CA VAL A 99 -6.38 -11.72 3.11
C VAL A 99 -6.59 -10.89 4.37
N ASP A 100 -7.65 -11.20 5.12
CA ASP A 100 -7.86 -10.70 6.48
C ASP A 100 -6.90 -11.38 7.49
N GLY A 101 -7.02 -11.05 8.78
CA GLY A 101 -6.23 -11.63 9.85
C GLY A 101 -6.38 -13.15 10.02
N ASN A 102 -7.41 -13.75 9.42
CA ASN A 102 -7.67 -15.19 9.41
C ASN A 102 -7.17 -15.90 8.13
N GLY A 103 -6.52 -15.15 7.20
CA GLY A 103 -6.01 -15.70 5.95
C GLY A 103 -7.08 -15.89 4.86
N VAL A 104 -8.19 -15.14 4.90
CA VAL A 104 -9.33 -15.29 3.98
C VAL A 104 -9.48 -14.05 3.10
N TYR A 105 -9.58 -14.23 1.78
CA TYR A 105 -9.86 -13.16 0.82
C TYR A 105 -11.35 -12.81 0.75
N LEU A 106 -11.62 -11.55 0.40
CA LEU A 106 -12.94 -11.09 -0.06
C LEU A 106 -13.17 -11.61 -1.50
N HIS A 107 -13.44 -12.91 -1.64
CA HIS A 107 -13.66 -13.55 -2.93
C HIS A 107 -14.55 -14.79 -2.77
N SER A 108 -15.48 -15.03 -3.72
CA SER A 108 -16.40 -16.18 -3.65
C SER A 108 -15.70 -17.54 -3.72
N GLY A 109 -14.51 -17.61 -4.32
CA GLY A 109 -13.65 -18.80 -4.42
C GLY A 109 -12.65 -18.97 -3.27
N SER A 110 -12.58 -18.04 -2.29
CA SER A 110 -11.65 -18.17 -1.17
C SER A 110 -12.00 -19.34 -0.28
N ASN A 111 -11.00 -20.10 0.16
CA ASN A 111 -11.17 -21.13 1.18
C ASN A 111 -11.43 -20.47 2.54
N GLY A 112 -12.17 -21.16 3.42
CA GLY A 112 -12.39 -20.68 4.80
C GLY A 112 -13.38 -19.52 4.95
N LYS A 113 -14.26 -19.27 3.98
CA LYS A 113 -15.22 -18.14 3.98
C LYS A 113 -16.01 -17.96 5.28
N ALA A 114 -16.34 -19.04 5.96
CA ALA A 114 -17.06 -18.98 7.25
C ALA A 114 -16.25 -18.30 8.36
N GLY A 115 -14.92 -18.24 8.22
CA GLY A 115 -14.02 -17.57 9.15
C GLY A 115 -13.57 -16.19 8.70
N ARG A 116 -14.16 -15.62 7.62
CA ARG A 116 -13.80 -14.29 7.14
C ARG A 116 -14.15 -13.23 8.19
N ASP A 117 -13.22 -12.32 8.44
CA ASP A 117 -13.46 -11.15 9.27
C ASP A 117 -14.38 -10.15 8.54
N ALA A 118 -15.62 -10.03 9.01
CA ALA A 118 -16.61 -9.11 8.43
C ALA A 118 -16.29 -7.63 8.69
N SER A 119 -15.39 -7.34 9.65
CA SER A 119 -14.94 -5.98 10.00
C SER A 119 -13.72 -5.55 9.19
N PHE A 120 -13.23 -6.39 8.27
CA PHE A 120 -12.14 -6.07 7.36
C PHE A 120 -12.65 -5.96 5.93
N GLN A 121 -12.40 -4.81 5.27
CA GLN A 121 -12.88 -4.54 3.92
C GLN A 121 -12.24 -5.45 2.87
N GLY A 122 -10.94 -5.78 3.02
CA GLY A 122 -10.21 -6.71 2.17
C GLY A 122 -9.81 -6.18 0.80
N PHE A 123 -10.27 -5.00 0.43
CA PHE A 123 -9.99 -4.29 -0.82
C PHE A 123 -10.08 -2.79 -0.59
N GLY A 124 -9.21 -2.00 -1.23
CA GLY A 124 -9.24 -0.55 -1.14
C GLY A 124 -8.69 0.13 -2.39
N ARG A 125 -9.01 1.42 -2.56
CA ARG A 125 -8.58 2.27 -3.68
C ARG A 125 -8.03 3.58 -3.21
N PHE A 126 -7.08 4.11 -3.99
CA PHE A 126 -6.54 5.45 -3.82
C PHE A 126 -6.27 6.08 -5.19
N LEU A 127 -6.67 7.32 -5.40
CA LEU A 127 -6.36 8.10 -6.60
C LEU A 127 -5.11 8.94 -6.36
N THR A 128 -4.04 8.71 -7.12
CA THR A 128 -2.79 9.45 -6.95
C THR A 128 -2.93 10.91 -7.34
N GLY A 129 -2.41 11.79 -6.49
CA GLY A 129 -2.32 13.23 -6.72
C GLY A 129 -1.08 13.66 -7.52
N SER A 130 -0.76 14.95 -7.48
CA SER A 130 0.38 15.55 -8.20
C SER A 130 1.75 15.01 -7.80
N THR A 131 1.90 14.48 -6.60
CA THR A 131 3.13 13.91 -6.04
C THR A 131 3.25 12.41 -6.24
N GLY A 132 2.22 11.78 -6.83
CA GLY A 132 2.16 10.32 -7.03
C GLY A 132 1.94 9.51 -5.74
N ASP A 133 1.75 10.19 -4.61
CA ASP A 133 1.58 9.52 -3.32
C ASP A 133 0.28 8.72 -3.27
N TYR A 134 0.33 7.60 -2.55
CA TYR A 134 -0.83 6.82 -2.15
C TYR A 134 -0.71 6.38 -0.69
N TYR A 135 -1.84 6.08 -0.08
CA TYR A 135 -1.93 5.67 1.31
C TYR A 135 -3.12 4.75 1.55
N PHE A 136 -2.90 3.72 2.37
CA PHE A 136 -3.93 2.81 2.86
C PHE A 136 -3.76 2.58 4.35
N ARG A 137 -4.87 2.43 5.05
CA ARG A 137 -4.91 1.90 6.40
C ARG A 137 -5.48 0.49 6.35
N THR A 138 -4.66 -0.49 6.71
CA THR A 138 -4.97 -1.91 6.57
C THR A 138 -4.43 -2.72 7.76
N VAL A 139 -4.45 -4.04 7.69
CA VAL A 139 -3.74 -4.92 8.63
C VAL A 139 -2.48 -5.49 7.97
N LYS A 140 -1.46 -5.80 8.77
CA LYS A 140 -0.32 -6.57 8.28
C LYS A 140 -0.81 -7.91 7.72
N PRO A 141 -0.47 -8.25 6.47
CA PRO A 141 -0.94 -9.49 5.87
C PRO A 141 -0.38 -10.72 6.61
N VAL A 142 -1.15 -11.78 6.62
CA VAL A 142 -0.75 -13.08 7.17
C VAL A 142 -0.49 -14.10 6.06
N ALA A 143 0.28 -15.15 6.37
CA ALA A 143 0.47 -16.27 5.46
C ALA A 143 -0.83 -17.08 5.32
N TYR A 144 -1.04 -17.67 4.16
CA TYR A 144 -2.06 -18.70 3.94
C TYR A 144 -1.46 -19.87 3.16
N PRO A 145 -2.13 -21.03 3.03
CA PRO A 145 -1.55 -22.23 2.43
C PRO A 145 -0.90 -21.99 1.07
N GLY A 146 0.41 -22.23 0.98
CA GLY A 146 1.21 -22.09 -0.23
C GLY A 146 1.73 -20.68 -0.52
N ARG A 147 1.41 -19.67 0.30
CA ARG A 147 1.82 -18.28 0.08
C ARG A 147 2.40 -17.63 1.34
N THR A 148 3.45 -16.85 1.15
CA THR A 148 3.99 -15.94 2.18
C THR A 148 3.06 -14.75 2.40
N PRO A 149 3.13 -14.02 3.54
CA PRO A 149 2.38 -12.79 3.76
C PRO A 149 2.63 -11.76 2.67
N HIS A 150 1.57 -11.31 1.98
CA HIS A 150 1.69 -10.34 0.89
C HIS A 150 0.41 -9.52 0.73
N ILE A 151 0.56 -8.37 0.08
CA ILE A 151 -0.53 -7.50 -0.37
C ILE A 151 -0.42 -7.39 -1.89
N HIS A 152 -1.53 -7.63 -2.59
CA HIS A 152 -1.63 -7.40 -4.03
C HIS A 152 -1.86 -5.92 -4.31
N PHE A 153 -1.29 -5.46 -5.42
CA PHE A 153 -1.47 -4.12 -5.96
C PHE A 153 -1.93 -4.18 -7.42
N ALA A 154 -2.86 -3.32 -7.78
CA ALA A 154 -3.16 -3.01 -9.18
C ALA A 154 -3.06 -1.50 -9.41
N VAL A 155 -2.47 -1.13 -10.54
CA VAL A 155 -2.43 0.24 -11.02
C VAL A 155 -3.29 0.33 -12.27
N LYS A 156 -4.27 1.23 -12.26
CA LYS A 156 -5.18 1.48 -13.37
C LYS A 156 -5.05 2.93 -13.83
N MET A 157 -4.87 3.10 -15.13
CA MET A 157 -4.77 4.42 -15.77
C MET A 157 -5.63 4.45 -17.02
N LYS A 158 -6.14 5.63 -17.35
CA LYS A 158 -6.97 5.83 -18.55
C LYS A 158 -6.21 5.38 -19.81
N GLY A 159 -6.84 4.53 -20.62
CA GLY A 159 -6.28 4.05 -21.89
C GLY A 159 -5.12 3.04 -21.76
N ARG A 160 -4.89 2.48 -20.57
CA ARG A 160 -3.85 1.49 -20.31
C ARG A 160 -4.43 0.19 -19.74
N GLU A 161 -3.75 -0.91 -20.03
CA GLU A 161 -4.04 -2.17 -19.35
C GLU A 161 -3.75 -2.08 -17.86
N LYS A 162 -4.54 -2.81 -17.07
CA LYS A 162 -4.28 -2.98 -15.64
C LYS A 162 -2.91 -3.61 -15.42
N TRP A 163 -2.08 -2.96 -14.62
CA TRP A 163 -0.77 -3.46 -14.24
C TRP A 163 -0.84 -3.98 -12.78
N THR A 164 -0.22 -5.11 -12.49
CA THR A 164 -0.30 -5.75 -11.17
C THR A 164 1.07 -6.13 -10.63
N THR A 165 1.19 -6.05 -9.30
CA THR A 165 2.34 -6.50 -8.53
C THR A 165 1.91 -6.95 -7.12
N GLN A 166 2.86 -7.35 -6.30
CA GLN A 166 2.62 -7.72 -4.90
C GLN A 166 3.78 -7.17 -4.06
N CYS A 167 3.51 -6.71 -2.82
CA CYS A 167 4.54 -6.50 -1.83
C CYS A 167 4.50 -7.62 -0.78
N TYR A 168 5.66 -7.97 -0.24
CA TYR A 168 5.86 -9.09 0.67
C TYR A 168 6.43 -8.62 2.00
N VAL A 169 6.07 -9.27 3.09
CA VAL A 169 6.57 -8.90 4.42
C VAL A 169 8.01 -9.36 4.59
N LYS A 170 8.90 -8.42 4.89
CA LYS A 170 10.32 -8.69 5.19
C LYS A 170 10.45 -9.60 6.41
N GLY A 171 11.34 -10.58 6.31
CA GLY A 171 11.61 -11.52 7.40
C GLY A 171 10.56 -12.62 7.58
N ALA A 172 9.52 -12.70 6.73
CA ALA A 172 8.59 -13.81 6.77
C ALA A 172 9.30 -15.12 6.34
N ALA A 173 9.20 -16.15 7.19
CA ALA A 173 9.89 -17.42 6.97
C ALA A 173 9.49 -18.12 5.66
N GLN A 174 8.26 -17.87 5.18
CA GLN A 174 7.73 -18.44 3.94
C GLN A 174 8.27 -17.79 2.66
N ASN A 175 8.98 -16.66 2.74
CA ASN A 175 9.53 -15.96 1.57
C ASN A 175 10.43 -16.86 0.73
N GLU A 176 11.21 -17.72 1.38
CA GLU A 176 12.11 -18.66 0.71
C GLU A 176 11.39 -19.83 0.01
N GLN A 177 10.09 -20.00 0.25
CA GLN A 177 9.30 -21.10 -0.28
C GLN A 177 8.19 -20.61 -1.24
N ASP A 178 7.89 -19.31 -1.27
CA ASP A 178 6.83 -18.74 -2.11
C ASP A 178 7.23 -18.76 -3.58
N GLY A 179 6.51 -19.53 -4.39
CA GLY A 179 6.82 -19.72 -5.81
C GLY A 179 6.66 -18.45 -6.65
N VAL A 180 5.77 -17.53 -6.24
CA VAL A 180 5.55 -16.26 -6.97
C VAL A 180 6.70 -15.28 -6.70
N LEU A 181 7.09 -15.14 -5.42
CA LEU A 181 8.22 -14.29 -5.04
C LEU A 181 9.55 -14.81 -5.65
N ARG A 182 9.78 -16.12 -5.57
CA ARG A 182 10.96 -16.76 -6.16
C ARG A 182 11.00 -16.69 -7.68
N GLY A 183 9.85 -16.62 -8.33
CA GLY A 183 9.73 -16.44 -9.78
C GLY A 183 10.27 -15.10 -10.28
N ILE A 184 10.56 -14.13 -9.41
CA ILE A 184 11.28 -12.90 -9.76
C ILE A 184 12.78 -13.23 -9.84
N GLU A 185 13.29 -13.47 -11.06
CA GLU A 185 14.67 -13.93 -11.29
C GLU A 185 15.72 -12.89 -10.85
N ASN A 186 15.46 -11.61 -11.15
CA ASN A 186 16.39 -10.52 -10.80
C ASN A 186 16.34 -10.29 -9.27
N ALA A 187 17.46 -10.53 -8.59
CA ALA A 187 17.56 -10.42 -7.12
C ALA A 187 17.24 -9.01 -6.61
N LYS A 188 17.70 -7.94 -7.29
CA LYS A 188 17.42 -6.55 -6.92
C LYS A 188 15.93 -6.22 -7.07
N ALA A 189 15.31 -6.68 -8.17
CA ALA A 189 13.87 -6.51 -8.38
C ALA A 189 13.06 -7.33 -7.36
N ARG A 190 13.51 -8.53 -6.98
CA ARG A 190 12.87 -9.32 -5.93
C ARG A 190 12.97 -8.66 -4.57
N GLU A 191 14.14 -8.08 -4.23
CA GLU A 191 14.32 -7.35 -2.98
C GLU A 191 13.45 -6.08 -2.92
N SER A 192 13.23 -5.39 -4.03
CA SER A 192 12.42 -4.16 -4.08
C SER A 192 10.94 -4.36 -3.74
N VAL A 193 10.44 -5.59 -3.78
CA VAL A 193 9.05 -5.92 -3.38
C VAL A 193 8.95 -6.50 -1.97
N ILE A 194 10.07 -6.63 -1.25
CA ILE A 194 10.11 -7.10 0.14
C ILE A 194 10.16 -5.89 1.07
N VAL A 195 9.07 -5.65 1.80
CA VAL A 195 8.79 -4.43 2.53
C VAL A 195 8.89 -4.67 4.04
N ASP A 196 9.50 -3.72 4.75
CA ASP A 196 9.53 -3.73 6.20
C ASP A 196 8.21 -3.17 6.78
N PHE A 197 7.61 -3.90 7.69
CA PHE A 197 6.42 -3.52 8.45
C PHE A 197 6.88 -3.13 9.86
N ALA A 198 7.41 -1.92 9.99
CA ALA A 198 8.08 -1.43 11.19
C ALA A 198 7.09 -0.90 12.23
N ALA A 199 7.35 -1.20 13.51
CA ALA A 199 6.53 -0.66 14.59
C ALA A 199 6.68 0.87 14.69
N ILE A 200 5.55 1.57 14.81
CA ILE A 200 5.50 3.00 15.09
C ILE A 200 5.74 3.20 16.59
N ARG A 201 6.87 3.77 16.96
CA ARG A 201 7.31 3.89 18.36
C ARG A 201 6.34 4.65 19.27
N GLU A 202 5.64 5.63 18.70
CA GLU A 202 4.69 6.48 19.41
C GLU A 202 3.27 5.90 19.45
N SER A 203 3.02 4.80 18.74
CA SER A 203 1.71 4.16 18.73
C SER A 203 1.41 3.50 20.07
N LYS A 204 0.24 3.84 20.64
CA LYS A 204 -0.24 3.25 21.90
C LYS A 204 -0.90 1.89 21.72
N ILE A 205 -1.23 1.52 20.48
CA ILE A 205 -1.94 0.28 20.14
C ILE A 205 -1.10 -0.66 19.29
N GLY A 206 0.21 -0.34 19.08
CA GLY A 206 1.13 -1.21 18.34
C GLY A 206 0.96 -1.14 16.82
N GLU A 207 0.61 0.03 16.29
CA GLU A 207 0.49 0.22 14.83
C GLU A 207 1.83 0.10 14.12
N LEU A 208 1.77 -0.33 12.87
CA LEU A 208 2.91 -0.49 11.98
C LEU A 208 2.89 0.54 10.85
N ALA A 209 4.07 0.86 10.35
CA ALA A 209 4.25 1.60 9.11
C ALA A 209 4.95 0.71 8.09
N ALA A 210 4.48 0.76 6.83
CA ALA A 210 5.11 0.11 5.69
C ALA A 210 5.17 1.09 4.53
N GLN A 211 6.29 1.10 3.79
CA GLN A 211 6.47 1.94 2.62
C GLN A 211 6.80 1.09 1.41
N PHE A 212 6.02 1.22 0.34
CA PHE A 212 6.23 0.51 -0.92
C PHE A 212 6.11 1.47 -2.09
N ASP A 213 7.22 1.92 -2.66
CA ASP A 213 7.21 2.74 -3.88
C ASP A 213 7.10 1.83 -5.12
N ILE A 214 6.23 2.19 -6.06
CA ILE A 214 6.01 1.47 -7.32
C ILE A 214 6.64 2.27 -8.45
N ILE A 215 7.63 1.67 -9.11
CA ILE A 215 8.36 2.27 -10.24
C ILE A 215 7.89 1.61 -11.53
N MET A 216 7.20 2.36 -12.38
CA MET A 216 6.66 1.85 -13.63
C MET A 216 7.58 2.17 -14.84
N GLY A 217 7.63 1.26 -15.83
CA GLY A 217 8.55 1.33 -16.96
C GLY A 217 8.16 2.35 -18.04
N TYR A 218 7.25 3.29 -17.78
CA TYR A 218 6.87 4.31 -18.77
C TYR A 218 6.50 5.62 -18.08
N THR A 219 6.69 6.71 -18.82
CA THR A 219 6.23 8.04 -18.44
C THR A 219 4.85 8.27 -19.07
N PRO A 220 3.81 8.62 -18.28
CA PRO A 220 2.54 9.03 -18.86
C PRO A 220 2.74 10.28 -19.71
N THR A 221 2.38 10.21 -20.98
CA THR A 221 2.24 11.44 -21.77
C THR A 221 0.94 12.12 -21.30
N ASP A 222 1.02 13.34 -20.79
CA ASP A 222 -0.15 14.20 -20.62
C ASP A 222 -0.77 14.41 -22.02
N SER A 223 -1.64 13.49 -22.44
CA SER A 223 -2.64 13.83 -23.42
C SER A 223 -3.58 14.78 -22.70
N GLY A 224 -3.37 16.09 -22.87
CA GLY A 224 -4.26 17.12 -22.40
C GLY A 224 -5.71 16.86 -22.83
N PRO A 225 -6.64 17.67 -22.32
CA PRO A 225 -8.07 17.44 -22.48
C PRO A 225 -8.49 17.30 -23.92
#